data_ae178c1057ec7eb5da725daeb32dc86e
#
_entry.id   ae178c1057ec7eb5da725daeb32dc86e
#
_cell.length_a   1.000
_cell.length_b   1.000
_cell.length_c   1.000
_cell.angle_alpha   90.00
_cell.angle_beta   90.00
_cell.angle_gamma   90.00
#
_symmetry.space_group_name_H-M   'P 1'
#
loop_
_entity.id
_entity.type
_entity.pdbx_description
1 polymer ?
#
loop_
_entity_poly.entity_id
_entity_poly.type
_entity_poly.pdbx_seq_one_letter_code
_entity_poly.pdbx_strand_id
1 'polypeptide(L)'
;MSSDLNRMAYIIGNKDYQDMRVLEGSINDANLMESTLEECGFITNKFVNLKYSDFADKVYEFKYQCMGYQVGLFYYAGHGFESNGKNFLCPIDADLDSLEETNVNISNLVNEISKDRDFIGIIILDCCRIAYINNARGAAPINPIIPNFKNTGGTYVAYATTSGDAAFEERGNGLYTKLLCKHISQGNKQIEQVFKDVRKEIIEVKSSNNKIQVPWEYSSLVSEFYFIDKQPNNCIITLAEDAVNERYQFAQIEKKVKEYCERYNLKEDKKNEVFLDILNEIDKMSKENTYA
;
A
#
# COMPACT_ATOMS: atom_id res chain seq x y z
N MET A 1 3.17 17.54 -5.85
CA MET A 1 3.69 17.12 -4.54
C MET A 1 3.71 15.59 -4.35
N SER A 2 4.22 14.76 -5.24
CA SER A 2 4.22 13.30 -5.02
C SER A 2 5.57 12.59 -5.21
N SER A 3 6.62 13.25 -5.67
CA SER A 3 7.90 12.60 -5.96
C SER A 3 8.88 12.52 -4.79
N ASP A 4 8.68 13.25 -3.72
CA ASP A 4 9.61 13.33 -2.57
C ASP A 4 8.98 12.92 -1.23
N LEU A 5 7.83 12.25 -1.26
CA LEU A 5 7.25 11.72 -0.03
C LEU A 5 8.18 10.66 0.58
N ASN A 6 8.59 10.89 1.81
CA ASN A 6 9.32 9.90 2.58
C ASN A 6 8.37 8.73 2.92
N ARG A 7 8.65 7.53 2.41
CA ARG A 7 7.73 6.38 2.40
C ARG A 7 8.33 5.19 3.12
N MET A 8 7.55 4.58 4.01
CA MET A 8 7.94 3.36 4.72
C MET A 8 6.88 2.27 4.56
N ALA A 9 7.32 1.01 4.47
CA ALA A 9 6.41 -0.12 4.46
C ALA A 9 6.85 -1.22 5.45
N TYR A 10 5.87 -1.79 6.17
CA TYR A 10 6.00 -3.05 6.89
C TYR A 10 5.22 -4.12 6.12
N ILE A 11 5.90 -5.24 5.87
CA ILE A 11 5.39 -6.32 5.03
C ILE A 11 5.51 -7.61 5.82
N ILE A 12 4.38 -8.27 6.08
CA ILE A 12 4.34 -9.48 6.91
C ILE A 12 3.71 -10.62 6.09
N GLY A 13 4.42 -11.74 6.00
CA GLY A 13 3.95 -12.98 5.36
C GLY A 13 3.99 -14.15 6.34
N ASN A 14 2.82 -14.66 6.77
CA ASN A 14 2.72 -15.81 7.65
C ASN A 14 2.25 -17.04 6.89
N LYS A 15 3.08 -18.08 6.87
CA LYS A 15 2.87 -19.34 6.12
C LYS A 15 2.72 -20.55 7.04
N ASP A 16 3.71 -20.76 7.93
CA ASP A 16 3.95 -22.03 8.64
C ASP A 16 3.20 -22.06 9.97
N TYR A 17 1.87 -22.09 9.91
CA TYR A 17 1.00 -22.13 11.07
C TYR A 17 1.07 -23.47 11.81
N GLN A 18 1.04 -23.42 13.13
CA GLN A 18 1.13 -24.63 13.96
C GLN A 18 -0.18 -25.40 14.01
N ASP A 19 -1.31 -24.71 14.22
CA ASP A 19 -2.63 -25.31 14.42
C ASP A 19 -3.64 -24.95 13.31
N MET A 20 -3.19 -24.24 12.27
CA MET A 20 -3.99 -23.87 11.11
C MET A 20 -3.35 -24.36 9.82
N ARG A 21 -4.13 -24.35 8.74
CA ARG A 21 -3.64 -24.73 7.41
C ARG A 21 -2.44 -23.85 7.01
N VAL A 22 -1.36 -24.49 6.54
CA VAL A 22 -0.22 -23.82 5.90
C VAL A 22 -0.68 -23.05 4.65
N LEU A 23 -0.20 -21.82 4.49
CA LEU A 23 -0.50 -20.97 3.34
C LEU A 23 0.74 -20.83 2.45
N GLU A 24 0.81 -21.64 1.39
CA GLU A 24 2.02 -21.74 0.56
C GLU A 24 2.41 -20.43 -0.15
N GLY A 25 1.45 -19.56 -0.44
CA GLY A 25 1.64 -18.30 -1.16
C GLY A 25 2.11 -17.12 -0.32
N SER A 26 1.83 -17.09 0.99
CA SER A 26 1.94 -15.86 1.80
C SER A 26 3.34 -15.24 1.85
N ILE A 27 4.41 -16.07 1.91
CA ILE A 27 5.78 -15.57 1.89
C ILE A 27 6.16 -15.07 0.50
N ASN A 28 5.70 -15.75 -0.57
CA ASN A 28 5.94 -15.30 -1.93
C ASN A 28 5.23 -13.96 -2.21
N ASP A 29 4.03 -13.79 -1.68
CA ASP A 29 3.28 -12.54 -1.78
C ASP A 29 4.01 -11.39 -1.04
N ALA A 30 4.52 -11.67 0.15
CA ALA A 30 5.33 -10.70 0.88
C ALA A 30 6.62 -10.32 0.11
N ASN A 31 7.29 -11.27 -0.54
CA ASN A 31 8.46 -11.01 -1.36
C ASN A 31 8.14 -10.17 -2.61
N LEU A 32 7.03 -10.50 -3.30
CA LEU A 32 6.59 -9.74 -4.48
C LEU A 32 6.17 -8.31 -4.11
N MET A 33 5.46 -8.16 -3.00
CA MET A 33 5.06 -6.83 -2.50
C MET A 33 6.27 -5.99 -2.09
N GLU A 34 7.27 -6.59 -1.40
CA GLU A 34 8.50 -5.91 -1.04
C GLU A 34 9.20 -5.33 -2.26
N SER A 35 9.53 -6.17 -3.25
CA SER A 35 10.21 -5.72 -4.47
C SER A 35 9.42 -4.64 -5.21
N THR A 36 8.09 -4.77 -5.28
CA THR A 36 7.21 -3.78 -5.92
C THR A 36 7.23 -2.44 -5.19
N LEU A 37 7.21 -2.45 -3.85
CA LEU A 37 7.21 -1.21 -3.06
C LEU A 37 8.59 -0.54 -3.04
N GLU A 38 9.68 -1.30 -3.10
CA GLU A 38 11.03 -0.75 -3.28
C GLU A 38 11.15 0.01 -4.60
N GLU A 39 10.60 -0.54 -5.69
CA GLU A 39 10.52 0.16 -6.98
C GLU A 39 9.67 1.44 -6.91
N CYS A 40 8.73 1.52 -5.95
CA CYS A 40 7.93 2.71 -5.68
C CYS A 40 8.60 3.70 -4.70
N GLY A 41 9.85 3.45 -4.29
CA GLY A 41 10.61 4.32 -3.39
C GLY A 41 10.24 4.19 -1.90
N PHE A 42 9.64 3.07 -1.49
CA PHE A 42 9.45 2.76 -0.07
C PHE A 42 10.72 2.20 0.56
N ILE A 43 11.01 2.60 1.78
CA ILE A 43 11.92 1.89 2.67
C ILE A 43 11.12 0.71 3.26
N THR A 44 11.52 -0.52 2.94
CA THR A 44 10.77 -1.72 3.30
C THR A 44 11.35 -2.43 4.52
N ASN A 45 10.47 -2.99 5.35
CA ASN A 45 10.80 -3.87 6.46
C ASN A 45 9.93 -5.13 6.34
N LYS A 46 10.54 -6.24 5.93
CA LYS A 46 9.82 -7.50 5.75
C LYS A 46 10.06 -8.47 6.89
N PHE A 47 8.98 -9.13 7.32
CA PHE A 47 8.96 -10.16 8.36
C PHE A 47 8.17 -11.36 7.87
N VAL A 48 8.59 -12.56 8.29
CA VAL A 48 7.92 -13.80 7.91
C VAL A 48 7.73 -14.70 9.12
N ASN A 49 6.63 -15.44 9.13
CA ASN A 49 6.33 -16.44 10.16
C ASN A 49 6.44 -15.90 11.60
N LEU A 50 5.80 -14.74 11.83
CA LEU A 50 5.82 -14.11 13.14
C LEU A 50 4.93 -14.85 14.14
N LYS A 51 5.47 -15.10 15.32
CA LYS A 51 4.72 -15.50 16.52
C LYS A 51 4.00 -14.31 17.14
N TYR A 52 3.06 -14.57 18.04
CA TYR A 52 2.19 -13.53 18.61
C TYR A 52 2.97 -12.36 19.21
N SER A 53 3.97 -12.61 20.07
CA SER A 53 4.77 -11.55 20.69
C SER A 53 5.44 -10.66 19.68
N ASP A 54 6.15 -11.28 18.74
CA ASP A 54 6.91 -10.55 17.72
C ASP A 54 5.97 -9.79 16.76
N PHE A 55 4.82 -10.39 16.41
CA PHE A 55 3.85 -9.75 15.55
C PHE A 55 3.22 -8.51 16.20
N ALA A 56 2.81 -8.64 17.47
CA ALA A 56 2.26 -7.51 18.23
C ALA A 56 3.29 -6.37 18.34
N ASP A 57 4.56 -6.70 18.61
CA ASP A 57 5.64 -5.73 18.66
C ASP A 57 5.85 -5.01 17.30
N LYS A 58 5.80 -5.75 16.17
CA LYS A 58 5.95 -5.14 14.85
C LYS A 58 4.79 -4.23 14.47
N VAL A 59 3.55 -4.56 14.84
CA VAL A 59 2.40 -3.66 14.66
C VAL A 59 2.55 -2.39 15.51
N TYR A 60 3.06 -2.53 16.74
CA TYR A 60 3.33 -1.40 17.61
C TYR A 60 4.48 -0.52 17.08
N GLU A 61 5.60 -1.14 16.67
CA GLU A 61 6.73 -0.43 16.05
C GLU A 61 6.31 0.35 14.80
N PHE A 62 5.52 -0.27 13.90
CA PHE A 62 5.03 0.40 12.69
C PHE A 62 4.35 1.72 13.02
N LYS A 63 3.46 1.73 14.02
CA LYS A 63 2.75 2.94 14.47
C LYS A 63 3.71 4.07 14.85
N TYR A 64 4.79 3.75 15.58
CA TYR A 64 5.74 4.79 16.03
C TYR A 64 6.71 5.21 14.94
N GLN A 65 7.18 4.26 14.14
CA GLN A 65 8.11 4.57 13.05
C GLN A 65 7.46 5.39 11.94
N CYS A 66 6.17 5.20 11.70
CA CYS A 66 5.39 6.03 10.75
C CYS A 66 5.48 7.53 11.04
N MET A 67 5.66 7.94 12.31
CA MET A 67 5.72 9.37 12.69
C MET A 67 6.89 10.14 12.05
N GLY A 68 7.90 9.43 11.52
CA GLY A 68 9.02 10.01 10.77
C GLY A 68 8.82 10.04 9.25
N TYR A 69 7.68 9.57 8.75
CA TYR A 69 7.38 9.43 7.33
C TYR A 69 6.08 10.12 6.96
N GLN A 70 5.95 10.50 5.70
CA GLN A 70 4.71 11.06 5.16
C GLN A 70 3.73 9.98 4.71
N VAL A 71 4.26 8.81 4.33
CA VAL A 71 3.47 7.64 3.92
C VAL A 71 3.94 6.40 4.67
N GLY A 72 3.02 5.73 5.31
CA GLY A 72 3.24 4.42 5.93
C GLY A 72 2.32 3.36 5.32
N LEU A 73 2.90 2.26 4.85
CA LEU A 73 2.16 1.14 4.30
C LEU A 73 2.36 -0.10 5.16
N PHE A 74 1.26 -0.72 5.58
CA PHE A 74 1.24 -1.99 6.27
C PHE A 74 0.59 -3.04 5.37
N TYR A 75 1.36 -4.06 4.96
CA TYR A 75 0.88 -5.19 4.18
C TYR A 75 0.95 -6.46 5.00
N TYR A 76 -0.10 -7.27 4.92
CA TYR A 76 -0.15 -8.57 5.55
C TYR A 76 -0.72 -9.63 4.60
N ALA A 77 -0.02 -10.77 4.47
CA ALA A 77 -0.48 -11.98 3.81
C ALA A 77 -0.49 -13.14 4.82
N GLY A 78 -1.67 -13.75 5.05
CA GLY A 78 -1.81 -14.81 6.05
C GLY A 78 -3.27 -15.10 6.41
N HIS A 79 -3.48 -15.83 7.52
CA HIS A 79 -4.82 -16.02 8.07
C HIS A 79 -5.29 -14.79 8.83
N GLY A 80 -6.59 -14.52 8.72
CA GLY A 80 -7.25 -13.47 9.49
C GLY A 80 -8.73 -13.82 9.72
N PHE A 81 -9.31 -13.23 10.74
CA PHE A 81 -10.72 -13.41 11.06
C PHE A 81 -11.32 -12.13 11.66
N GLU A 82 -12.63 -12.13 11.78
CA GLU A 82 -13.37 -11.10 12.50
C GLU A 82 -14.07 -11.69 13.71
N SER A 83 -14.02 -10.98 14.81
CA SER A 83 -14.81 -11.26 16.00
C SER A 83 -15.35 -9.95 16.61
N ASN A 84 -16.65 -9.91 16.89
CA ASN A 84 -17.31 -8.76 17.56
C ASN A 84 -17.01 -7.40 16.85
N GLY A 85 -16.96 -7.37 15.53
CA GLY A 85 -16.68 -6.17 14.73
C GLY A 85 -15.22 -5.73 14.75
N LYS A 86 -14.31 -6.52 15.31
CA LYS A 86 -12.88 -6.30 15.29
C LYS A 86 -12.22 -7.29 14.33
N ASN A 87 -11.16 -6.83 13.65
CA ASN A 87 -10.39 -7.66 12.74
C ASN A 87 -9.06 -8.06 13.37
N PHE A 88 -8.75 -9.35 13.26
CA PHE A 88 -7.58 -9.98 13.84
C PHE A 88 -6.72 -10.61 12.75
N LEU A 89 -5.41 -10.46 12.87
CA LEU A 89 -4.40 -11.11 12.04
C LEU A 89 -3.75 -12.23 12.84
N CYS A 90 -3.62 -13.41 12.22
CA CYS A 90 -3.17 -14.60 12.90
C CYS A 90 -1.63 -14.71 12.87
N PRO A 91 -0.95 -14.76 14.02
CA PRO A 91 0.43 -15.21 14.12
C PRO A 91 0.50 -16.73 13.83
N ILE A 92 1.71 -17.25 13.60
CA ILE A 92 1.87 -18.68 13.26
C ILE A 92 1.57 -19.63 14.43
N ASP A 93 1.58 -19.13 15.65
CA ASP A 93 1.29 -19.84 16.91
C ASP A 93 -0.07 -19.45 17.51
N ALA A 94 -1.00 -18.96 16.69
CA ALA A 94 -2.36 -18.63 17.11
C ALA A 94 -3.10 -19.88 17.63
N ASP A 95 -3.68 -19.78 18.83
CA ASP A 95 -4.49 -20.80 19.43
C ASP A 95 -5.96 -20.64 18.99
N LEU A 96 -6.54 -21.71 18.42
CA LEU A 96 -7.93 -21.72 17.95
C LEU A 96 -8.97 -21.68 19.08
N ASP A 97 -8.59 -22.07 20.28
CA ASP A 97 -9.47 -22.05 21.45
C ASP A 97 -9.46 -20.68 22.17
N SER A 98 -8.44 -19.85 21.92
CA SER A 98 -8.22 -18.54 22.54
C SER A 98 -7.97 -17.44 21.49
N LEU A 99 -8.84 -17.37 20.47
CA LEU A 99 -8.59 -16.57 19.27
C LEU A 99 -8.38 -15.07 19.52
N GLU A 100 -9.19 -14.41 20.35
CA GLU A 100 -9.02 -12.96 20.58
C GLU A 100 -7.76 -12.63 21.39
N GLU A 101 -7.28 -13.58 22.21
CA GLU A 101 -6.14 -13.41 23.12
C GLU A 101 -4.80 -13.67 22.45
N THR A 102 -4.79 -14.57 21.44
CA THR A 102 -3.58 -15.03 20.76
C THR A 102 -3.43 -14.48 19.35
N ASN A 103 -4.24 -13.49 18.97
CA ASN A 103 -4.21 -12.87 17.66
C ASN A 103 -4.10 -11.34 17.74
N VAL A 104 -3.54 -10.74 16.70
CA VAL A 104 -3.24 -9.30 16.67
C VAL A 104 -4.44 -8.52 16.18
N ASN A 105 -5.02 -7.67 17.03
CA ASN A 105 -6.13 -6.80 16.68
C ASN A 105 -5.64 -5.60 15.84
N ILE A 106 -5.89 -5.64 14.53
CA ILE A 106 -5.47 -4.59 13.60
C ILE A 106 -6.41 -3.35 13.63
N SER A 107 -7.63 -3.48 14.16
CA SER A 107 -8.57 -2.36 14.18
C SER A 107 -8.04 -1.16 15.00
N ASN A 108 -7.23 -1.44 16.01
CA ASN A 108 -6.59 -0.40 16.82
C ASN A 108 -5.55 0.39 16.00
N LEU A 109 -4.73 -0.30 15.21
CA LEU A 109 -3.75 0.35 14.33
C LEU A 109 -4.43 1.30 13.35
N VAL A 110 -5.48 0.83 12.66
CA VAL A 110 -6.25 1.65 11.70
C VAL A 110 -6.77 2.92 12.37
N ASN A 111 -7.34 2.80 13.57
CA ASN A 111 -7.86 3.96 14.32
C ASN A 111 -6.76 4.94 14.75
N GLU A 112 -5.58 4.45 15.07
CA GLU A 112 -4.48 5.30 15.54
C GLU A 112 -3.81 6.08 14.39
N ILE A 113 -3.52 5.43 13.27
CA ILE A 113 -2.89 6.09 12.12
C ILE A 113 -3.82 7.09 11.42
N SER A 114 -5.15 6.94 11.56
CA SER A 114 -6.13 7.87 10.98
C SER A 114 -6.26 9.19 11.76
N LYS A 115 -5.54 9.39 12.85
CA LYS A 115 -5.58 10.63 13.65
C LYS A 115 -4.72 11.76 13.08
N ASP A 116 -3.68 11.43 12.34
CA ASP A 116 -2.79 12.40 11.71
C ASP A 116 -3.30 12.77 10.32
N ARG A 117 -3.55 14.07 10.07
CA ARG A 117 -4.09 14.55 8.80
C ARG A 117 -3.07 14.66 7.68
N ASP A 118 -1.81 14.85 8.06
CA ASP A 118 -0.71 15.05 7.12
C ASP A 118 -0.03 13.71 6.75
N PHE A 119 -0.43 12.62 7.42
CA PHE A 119 0.07 11.28 7.21
C PHE A 119 -0.87 10.46 6.30
N ILE A 120 -0.30 9.80 5.30
CA ILE A 120 -1.00 8.84 4.44
C ILE A 120 -0.76 7.43 4.96
N GLY A 121 -1.76 6.84 5.59
CA GLY A 121 -1.72 5.47 6.09
C GLY A 121 -2.39 4.49 5.12
N ILE A 122 -1.65 3.52 4.60
CA ILE A 122 -2.15 2.50 3.68
C ILE A 122 -2.08 1.14 4.37
N ILE A 123 -3.21 0.44 4.49
CA ILE A 123 -3.28 -0.90 5.06
C ILE A 123 -3.84 -1.85 4.03
N ILE A 124 -3.08 -2.89 3.70
CA ILE A 124 -3.45 -3.89 2.70
C ILE A 124 -3.46 -5.26 3.37
N LEU A 125 -4.62 -5.90 3.41
CA LEU A 125 -4.83 -7.17 4.08
C LEU A 125 -5.19 -8.26 3.07
N ASP A 126 -4.19 -9.06 2.69
CA ASP A 126 -4.37 -10.26 1.87
C ASP A 126 -4.62 -11.47 2.77
N CYS A 127 -5.80 -11.49 3.36
CA CYS A 127 -6.22 -12.56 4.27
C CYS A 127 -7.69 -12.90 4.09
N CYS A 128 -8.06 -14.13 4.45
CA CYS A 128 -9.45 -14.53 4.56
C CYS A 128 -10.14 -13.74 5.66
N ARG A 129 -11.43 -13.46 5.47
CA ARG A 129 -12.27 -12.79 6.46
C ARG A 129 -13.42 -13.71 6.86
N ILE A 130 -13.08 -14.79 7.56
CA ILE A 130 -14.09 -15.74 8.07
C ILE A 130 -14.60 -15.22 9.42
N ALA A 131 -15.92 -15.04 9.57
CA ALA A 131 -16.49 -14.73 10.87
C ALA A 131 -16.33 -15.92 11.81
N TYR A 132 -15.70 -15.67 12.94
CA TYR A 132 -15.68 -16.61 14.06
C TYR A 132 -16.80 -16.20 15.05
N ILE A 133 -17.91 -16.94 15.01
CA ILE A 133 -18.96 -16.82 16.02
C ILE A 133 -18.72 -17.97 17.00
N ASN A 134 -18.66 -17.64 18.29
CA ASN A 134 -18.52 -18.61 19.37
C ASN A 134 -19.35 -19.86 19.12
N ASN A 135 -18.67 -21.00 18.84
CA ASN A 135 -19.24 -22.35 18.64
C ASN A 135 -20.14 -22.58 17.43
N ALA A 136 -20.29 -21.66 16.49
CA ALA A 136 -21.04 -21.90 15.27
C ALA A 136 -20.13 -21.67 14.04
N ARG A 137 -19.75 -22.75 13.36
CA ARG A 137 -19.16 -22.70 12.01
C ARG A 137 -20.27 -22.25 11.05
N GLY A 138 -20.51 -20.97 10.95
CA GLY A 138 -21.50 -20.39 10.05
C GLY A 138 -21.04 -19.04 9.54
N ALA A 139 -21.07 -18.84 8.22
CA ALA A 139 -20.77 -17.57 7.59
C ALA A 139 -21.85 -16.52 8.01
N ALA A 140 -21.57 -15.73 9.03
CA ALA A 140 -22.31 -14.51 9.26
C ALA A 140 -21.67 -13.38 8.41
N PRO A 141 -22.46 -12.41 7.92
CA PRO A 141 -21.91 -11.28 7.22
C PRO A 141 -20.99 -10.51 8.17
N ILE A 142 -19.74 -10.33 7.76
CA ILE A 142 -18.71 -9.67 8.55
C ILE A 142 -18.84 -8.16 8.33
N ASN A 143 -18.85 -7.40 9.42
CA ASN A 143 -18.74 -5.95 9.32
C ASN A 143 -17.31 -5.58 8.91
N PRO A 144 -17.12 -4.79 7.84
CA PRO A 144 -15.78 -4.28 7.52
C PRO A 144 -15.24 -3.45 8.70
N ILE A 145 -13.90 -3.39 8.85
CA ILE A 145 -13.34 -2.33 9.71
C ILE A 145 -13.78 -1.03 9.05
N ILE A 146 -14.74 -0.35 9.69
CA ILE A 146 -15.03 1.03 9.35
C ILE A 146 -14.14 1.85 10.27
N PRO A 147 -13.06 2.46 9.76
CA PRO A 147 -12.26 3.36 10.55
C PRO A 147 -13.20 4.42 11.14
N ASN A 148 -13.01 4.77 12.42
CA ASN A 148 -13.81 5.80 13.03
C ASN A 148 -13.30 7.17 12.54
N PHE A 149 -13.78 7.59 11.37
CA PHE A 149 -13.37 8.82 10.67
C PHE A 149 -13.70 10.14 11.40
N LYS A 150 -13.94 10.11 12.69
CA LYS A 150 -14.24 11.34 13.44
C LYS A 150 -13.12 12.39 13.42
N ASN A 151 -11.88 11.99 13.05
CA ASN A 151 -10.71 12.88 12.97
C ASN A 151 -9.87 12.63 11.71
N THR A 152 -10.48 12.58 10.59
CA THR A 152 -10.00 12.14 9.30
C THR A 152 -8.67 12.74 8.82
N GLY A 153 -7.60 11.98 8.97
CA GLY A 153 -6.40 12.05 8.16
C GLY A 153 -6.42 10.92 7.12
N GLY A 154 -5.56 11.02 6.11
CA GLY A 154 -5.57 10.20 4.93
C GLY A 154 -5.30 8.71 5.14
N THR A 155 -6.31 7.89 5.36
CA THR A 155 -6.16 6.43 5.52
C THR A 155 -6.86 5.68 4.39
N TYR A 156 -6.14 4.69 3.84
CA TYR A 156 -6.64 3.74 2.85
C TYR A 156 -6.54 2.32 3.40
N VAL A 157 -7.65 1.58 3.45
CA VAL A 157 -7.69 0.19 3.92
C VAL A 157 -8.25 -0.70 2.82
N ALA A 158 -7.48 -1.68 2.40
CA ALA A 158 -7.85 -2.63 1.34
C ALA A 158 -7.82 -4.07 1.84
N TYR A 159 -8.78 -4.83 1.36
CA TYR A 159 -8.95 -6.26 1.65
C TYR A 159 -8.98 -7.06 0.36
N ALA A 160 -8.28 -8.19 0.33
CA ALA A 160 -8.25 -9.09 -0.81
C ALA A 160 -9.61 -9.77 -1.09
N THR A 161 -10.46 -9.92 -0.06
CA THR A 161 -11.77 -10.58 -0.20
C THR A 161 -12.87 -9.80 0.49
N THR A 162 -14.11 -10.02 0.03
CA THR A 162 -15.29 -9.70 0.81
C THR A 162 -15.37 -10.60 2.04
N SER A 163 -16.13 -10.11 3.00
CA SER A 163 -16.53 -10.80 4.19
C SER A 163 -17.14 -12.19 3.90
N GLY A 164 -16.55 -13.23 4.51
CA GLY A 164 -17.05 -14.62 4.39
C GLY A 164 -16.43 -15.46 3.28
N ASP A 165 -15.58 -14.88 2.43
CA ASP A 165 -14.92 -15.59 1.34
C ASP A 165 -13.43 -15.85 1.61
N ALA A 166 -12.92 -16.93 1.01
CA ALA A 166 -11.50 -17.26 1.01
C ALA A 166 -10.78 -16.60 -0.17
N ALA A 167 -9.57 -16.14 0.06
CA ALA A 167 -8.69 -15.70 -1.03
C ALA A 167 -8.26 -16.92 -1.89
N PHE A 168 -8.11 -16.69 -3.20
CA PHE A 168 -7.65 -17.75 -4.10
C PHE A 168 -6.13 -17.79 -4.13
N GLU A 169 -5.57 -18.97 -3.89
CA GLU A 169 -4.17 -19.29 -4.11
C GLU A 169 -3.99 -19.92 -5.49
N GLU A 170 -3.20 -19.27 -6.36
CA GLU A 170 -2.57 -19.94 -7.50
C GLU A 170 -1.20 -20.47 -7.07
N ARG A 171 -0.62 -21.40 -7.86
CA ARG A 171 0.73 -21.93 -7.56
C ARG A 171 1.73 -20.78 -7.51
N GLY A 172 2.23 -20.48 -6.30
CA GLY A 172 3.31 -19.51 -6.05
C GLY A 172 2.85 -18.24 -5.36
N ASN A 173 1.98 -17.42 -5.94
CA ASN A 173 1.46 -16.19 -5.38
C ASN A 173 -0.07 -16.17 -5.33
N GLY A 174 -0.64 -15.46 -4.37
CA GLY A 174 -2.06 -15.16 -4.34
C GLY A 174 -2.47 -14.27 -5.53
N LEU A 175 -3.66 -14.56 -6.09
CA LEU A 175 -4.17 -13.81 -7.24
C LEU A 175 -4.26 -12.30 -6.96
N TYR A 176 -4.73 -11.94 -5.76
CA TYR A 176 -4.87 -10.54 -5.37
C TYR A 176 -3.54 -9.80 -5.37
N THR A 177 -2.54 -10.31 -4.64
CA THR A 177 -1.22 -9.65 -4.56
C THR A 177 -0.54 -9.59 -5.92
N LYS A 178 -0.62 -10.65 -6.73
CA LYS A 178 -0.08 -10.66 -8.10
C LYS A 178 -0.67 -9.54 -8.96
N LEU A 179 -1.99 -9.37 -8.94
CA LEU A 179 -2.65 -8.33 -9.72
C LEU A 179 -2.41 -6.94 -9.14
N LEU A 180 -2.39 -6.81 -7.81
CA LEU A 180 -2.10 -5.53 -7.16
C LEU A 180 -0.70 -5.03 -7.52
N CYS A 181 0.33 -5.86 -7.40
CA CYS A 181 1.68 -5.51 -7.80
C CYS A 181 1.78 -5.14 -9.29
N LYS A 182 1.11 -5.90 -10.17
CA LYS A 182 1.00 -5.58 -11.60
C LYS A 182 0.44 -4.18 -11.84
N HIS A 183 -0.66 -3.82 -11.17
CA HIS A 183 -1.30 -2.51 -11.36
C HIS A 183 -0.53 -1.36 -10.69
N ILE A 184 0.14 -1.61 -9.57
CA ILE A 184 1.05 -0.64 -8.93
C ILE A 184 2.19 -0.29 -9.90
N SER A 185 2.85 -1.30 -10.49
CA SER A 185 4.00 -1.11 -11.39
C SER A 185 3.67 -0.39 -12.71
N GLN A 186 2.40 -0.34 -13.11
CA GLN A 186 1.98 0.44 -14.28
C GLN A 186 2.20 1.95 -14.10
N GLY A 187 2.11 2.44 -12.86
CA GLY A 187 2.24 3.86 -12.53
C GLY A 187 1.13 4.77 -13.07
N ASN A 188 1.24 6.06 -12.80
CA ASN A 188 0.33 7.12 -13.27
C ASN A 188 -1.16 6.91 -12.95
N LYS A 189 -1.44 6.18 -11.86
CA LYS A 189 -2.81 5.94 -11.39
C LYS A 189 -2.92 6.31 -9.93
N GLN A 190 -3.97 7.04 -9.59
CA GLN A 190 -4.35 7.24 -8.19
C GLN A 190 -4.60 5.88 -7.52
N ILE A 191 -4.32 5.80 -6.23
CA ILE A 191 -4.49 4.56 -5.46
C ILE A 191 -5.89 3.95 -5.66
N GLU A 192 -6.93 4.76 -5.65
CA GLU A 192 -8.32 4.33 -5.87
C GLU A 192 -8.49 3.66 -7.24
N GLN A 193 -7.83 4.20 -8.28
CA GLN A 193 -7.89 3.60 -9.62
C GLN A 193 -7.11 2.30 -9.70
N VAL A 194 -5.95 2.20 -9.02
CA VAL A 194 -5.17 0.94 -8.91
C VAL A 194 -6.05 -0.16 -8.36
N PHE A 195 -6.68 0.05 -7.21
CA PHE A 195 -7.51 -0.97 -6.55
C PHE A 195 -8.80 -1.26 -7.31
N LYS A 196 -9.39 -0.28 -7.98
CA LYS A 196 -10.54 -0.49 -8.87
C LYS A 196 -10.19 -1.39 -10.06
N ASP A 197 -9.01 -1.21 -10.66
CA ASP A 197 -8.54 -2.04 -11.77
C ASP A 197 -8.25 -3.47 -11.30
N VAL A 198 -7.62 -3.64 -10.12
CA VAL A 198 -7.42 -4.95 -9.49
C VAL A 198 -8.75 -5.67 -9.28
N ARG A 199 -9.74 -5.00 -8.69
CA ARG A 199 -11.07 -5.57 -8.44
C ARG A 199 -11.74 -5.99 -9.75
N LYS A 200 -11.66 -5.17 -10.79
CA LYS A 200 -12.22 -5.48 -12.11
C LYS A 200 -11.60 -6.74 -12.69
N GLU A 201 -10.27 -6.85 -12.67
CA GLU A 201 -9.55 -7.99 -13.22
C GLU A 201 -9.82 -9.27 -12.41
N ILE A 202 -9.89 -9.20 -11.07
CA ILE A 202 -10.22 -10.34 -10.21
C ILE A 202 -11.65 -10.88 -10.48
N ILE A 203 -12.63 -10.00 -10.64
CA ILE A 203 -14.03 -10.40 -10.91
C ILE A 203 -14.13 -11.12 -12.26
N GLU A 204 -13.29 -10.79 -13.23
CA GLU A 204 -13.23 -11.46 -14.53
C GLU A 204 -12.64 -12.87 -14.44
N VAL A 205 -11.83 -13.16 -13.41
CA VAL A 205 -11.25 -14.50 -13.17
C VAL A 205 -12.29 -15.40 -12.49
N LYS A 206 -12.89 -16.32 -13.24
CA LYS A 206 -13.79 -17.32 -12.66
C LYS A 206 -12.99 -18.40 -11.92
N SER A 207 -13.28 -18.59 -10.65
CA SER A 207 -12.75 -19.76 -9.92
C SER A 207 -13.29 -21.06 -10.49
N SER A 208 -12.56 -22.16 -10.28
CA SER A 208 -13.00 -23.53 -10.65
C SER A 208 -14.34 -23.93 -10.03
N ASN A 209 -14.77 -23.25 -8.96
CA ASN A 209 -16.00 -23.50 -8.22
C ASN A 209 -17.08 -22.43 -8.44
N ASN A 210 -16.99 -21.59 -9.48
CA ASN A 210 -17.88 -20.46 -9.74
C ASN A 210 -17.96 -19.42 -8.59
N LYS A 211 -17.02 -19.44 -7.64
CA LYS A 211 -16.90 -18.39 -6.61
C LYS A 211 -16.11 -17.23 -7.19
N ILE A 212 -16.53 -16.02 -6.90
CA ILE A 212 -15.86 -14.79 -7.32
C ILE A 212 -15.26 -14.17 -6.07
N GLN A 213 -13.94 -13.94 -6.10
CA GLN A 213 -13.27 -13.11 -5.10
C GLN A 213 -13.60 -11.66 -5.42
N VAL A 214 -14.07 -10.88 -4.44
CA VAL A 214 -14.36 -9.47 -4.62
C VAL A 214 -13.56 -8.67 -3.60
N PRO A 215 -12.47 -8.01 -4.01
CA PRO A 215 -11.73 -7.10 -3.14
C PRO A 215 -12.58 -5.92 -2.73
N TRP A 216 -12.30 -5.42 -1.54
CA TRP A 216 -12.96 -4.26 -1.00
C TRP A 216 -11.96 -3.26 -0.40
N GLU A 217 -12.28 -1.98 -0.49
CA GLU A 217 -11.47 -0.90 0.08
C GLU A 217 -12.31 0.18 0.74
N TYR A 218 -11.67 0.86 1.69
CA TYR A 218 -12.08 2.10 2.32
C TYR A 218 -11.04 3.17 2.10
N SER A 219 -11.46 4.36 1.67
CA SER A 219 -10.60 5.52 1.54
C SER A 219 -11.17 6.69 2.33
N SER A 220 -10.31 7.33 3.13
CA SER A 220 -10.53 8.65 3.70
C SER A 220 -9.46 9.64 3.23
N LEU A 221 -8.75 9.29 2.17
CA LEU A 221 -7.73 10.17 1.61
C LEU A 221 -8.36 11.46 1.13
N VAL A 222 -7.79 12.57 1.54
CA VAL A 222 -8.17 13.92 1.10
C VAL A 222 -7.22 14.45 0.03
N SER A 223 -6.04 13.83 -0.09
CA SER A 223 -5.03 14.14 -1.11
C SER A 223 -4.88 12.97 -2.06
N GLU A 224 -4.54 13.27 -3.31
CA GLU A 224 -4.21 12.24 -4.28
C GLU A 224 -2.93 11.49 -3.87
N PHE A 225 -2.95 10.17 -3.99
CA PHE A 225 -1.78 9.33 -3.78
C PHE A 225 -1.51 8.45 -4.99
N TYR A 226 -0.24 8.43 -5.41
CA TYR A 226 0.29 7.61 -6.50
C TYR A 226 1.44 6.75 -5.97
N PHE A 227 1.39 5.44 -6.21
CA PHE A 227 2.53 4.57 -5.92
C PHE A 227 3.75 4.96 -6.75
N ILE A 228 3.52 5.15 -8.04
CA ILE A 228 4.51 5.66 -9.00
C ILE A 228 3.84 6.80 -9.76
N ASP A 229 4.29 8.00 -9.52
CA ASP A 229 3.89 9.17 -10.31
C ASP A 229 4.91 9.36 -11.44
N LYS A 230 4.52 8.92 -12.64
CA LYS A 230 5.29 9.12 -13.85
C LYS A 230 4.81 10.35 -14.62
N GLN A 231 3.99 11.21 -14.00
CA GLN A 231 3.52 12.44 -14.67
C GLN A 231 4.73 13.34 -14.91
N PRO A 232 5.15 13.52 -16.17
CA PRO A 232 6.29 14.37 -16.48
C PRO A 232 6.11 15.79 -15.96
N ASN A 233 4.88 16.31 -15.98
CA ASN A 233 4.59 17.69 -15.65
C ASN A 233 4.82 18.05 -14.18
N ASN A 234 4.46 17.19 -13.21
CA ASN A 234 4.67 17.50 -11.80
C ASN A 234 6.16 17.47 -11.43
N CYS A 235 6.91 16.49 -11.93
CA CYS A 235 8.35 16.44 -11.72
C CYS A 235 9.08 17.59 -12.43
N ILE A 236 8.61 17.99 -13.62
CA ILE A 236 9.15 19.16 -14.35
C ILE A 236 8.94 20.42 -13.54
N ILE A 237 7.76 20.63 -12.97
CA ILE A 237 7.45 21.78 -12.12
C ILE A 237 8.34 21.76 -10.87
N THR A 238 8.46 20.63 -10.17
CA THR A 238 9.33 20.50 -8.99
C THR A 238 10.80 20.79 -9.31
N LEU A 239 11.32 20.22 -10.41
CA LEU A 239 12.70 20.50 -10.85
C LEU A 239 12.91 21.97 -11.22
N ALA A 240 11.89 22.63 -11.78
CA ALA A 240 11.93 24.05 -12.08
C ALA A 240 11.90 24.90 -10.80
N GLU A 241 11.05 24.57 -9.83
CA GLU A 241 11.00 25.18 -8.51
C GLU A 241 12.33 25.08 -7.77
N ASP A 242 12.93 23.88 -7.72
CA ASP A 242 14.25 23.65 -7.14
C ASP A 242 15.32 24.48 -7.84
N ALA A 243 15.31 24.50 -9.18
CA ALA A 243 16.27 25.26 -9.97
C ALA A 243 16.20 26.77 -9.69
N VAL A 244 14.99 27.31 -9.51
CA VAL A 244 14.77 28.72 -9.16
C VAL A 244 15.19 29.00 -7.71
N ASN A 245 14.76 28.18 -6.76
CA ASN A 245 15.00 28.36 -5.33
C ASN A 245 16.49 28.22 -4.98
N GLU A 246 17.17 27.22 -5.55
CA GLU A 246 18.58 26.94 -5.31
C GLU A 246 19.52 27.63 -6.32
N ARG A 247 18.99 28.40 -7.26
CA ARG A 247 19.74 29.12 -8.31
C ARG A 247 20.67 28.21 -9.11
N TYR A 248 20.13 27.10 -9.61
CA TYR A 248 20.90 26.14 -10.39
C TYR A 248 21.51 26.77 -11.64
N GLN A 249 22.76 26.41 -11.90
CA GLN A 249 23.40 26.70 -13.20
C GLN A 249 22.92 25.66 -14.25
N PHE A 250 23.01 26.03 -15.52
CA PHE A 250 22.58 25.19 -16.64
C PHE A 250 23.07 23.73 -16.57
N ALA A 251 24.36 23.51 -16.23
CA ALA A 251 24.93 22.19 -16.07
C ALA A 251 24.30 21.35 -14.93
N GLN A 252 23.79 22.00 -13.89
CA GLN A 252 23.11 21.35 -12.79
C GLN A 252 21.69 20.91 -13.23
N ILE A 253 21.01 21.73 -14.03
CA ILE A 253 19.71 21.38 -14.61
C ILE A 253 19.86 20.21 -15.58
N GLU A 254 20.86 20.22 -16.48
CA GLU A 254 21.14 19.09 -17.37
C GLU A 254 21.39 17.78 -16.62
N LYS A 255 22.17 17.84 -15.53
CA LYS A 255 22.43 16.68 -14.67
C LYS A 255 21.14 16.15 -14.05
N LYS A 256 20.30 17.01 -13.50
CA LYS A 256 19.01 16.64 -12.91
C LYS A 256 18.04 16.05 -13.94
N VAL A 257 17.99 16.62 -15.16
CA VAL A 257 17.19 16.07 -16.27
C VAL A 257 17.68 14.68 -16.66
N LYS A 258 18.98 14.47 -16.70
CA LYS A 258 19.54 13.15 -16.99
C LYS A 258 19.16 12.13 -15.92
N GLU A 259 19.34 12.46 -14.64
CA GLU A 259 18.92 11.61 -13.51
C GLU A 259 17.42 11.31 -13.56
N TYR A 260 16.60 12.31 -13.90
CA TYR A 260 15.18 12.14 -14.11
C TYR A 260 14.84 11.18 -15.25
N CYS A 261 15.46 11.35 -16.44
CA CYS A 261 15.20 10.50 -17.56
C CYS A 261 15.65 9.05 -17.34
N GLU A 262 16.75 8.84 -16.63
CA GLU A 262 17.22 7.52 -16.21
C GLU A 262 16.24 6.88 -15.22
N ARG A 263 15.77 7.62 -14.21
CA ARG A 263 14.80 7.17 -13.21
C ARG A 263 13.48 6.70 -13.83
N TYR A 264 13.00 7.40 -14.86
CA TYR A 264 11.73 7.09 -15.52
C TYR A 264 11.88 6.29 -16.82
N ASN A 265 13.11 5.80 -17.10
CA ASN A 265 13.44 5.02 -18.32
C ASN A 265 12.94 5.70 -19.62
N LEU A 266 13.12 7.02 -19.70
CA LEU A 266 12.72 7.80 -20.86
C LEU A 266 13.75 7.65 -22.00
N LYS A 267 13.25 7.56 -23.22
CA LYS A 267 14.10 7.49 -24.40
C LYS A 267 14.87 8.80 -24.60
N GLU A 268 15.99 8.72 -25.31
CA GLU A 268 16.90 9.86 -25.54
C GLU A 268 16.20 11.06 -26.24
N ASP A 269 15.26 10.79 -27.14
CA ASP A 269 14.47 11.81 -27.81
C ASP A 269 13.56 12.64 -26.84
N LYS A 270 13.17 12.03 -25.72
CA LYS A 270 12.39 12.70 -24.69
C LYS A 270 13.20 13.59 -23.75
N LYS A 271 14.53 13.41 -23.65
CA LYS A 271 15.39 14.25 -22.80
C LYS A 271 15.35 15.72 -23.17
N ASN A 272 15.41 16.02 -24.46
CA ASN A 272 15.38 17.39 -24.94
C ASN A 272 14.02 18.04 -24.70
N GLU A 273 12.93 17.30 -24.84
CA GLU A 273 11.58 17.76 -24.54
C GLU A 273 11.44 18.10 -23.06
N VAL A 274 11.82 17.20 -22.14
CA VAL A 274 11.81 17.41 -20.69
C VAL A 274 12.69 18.63 -20.30
N PHE A 275 13.84 18.76 -20.91
CA PHE A 275 14.75 19.88 -20.63
C PHE A 275 14.15 21.22 -21.04
N LEU A 276 13.51 21.29 -22.21
CA LEU A 276 12.83 22.49 -22.69
C LEU A 276 11.62 22.84 -21.81
N ASP A 277 10.86 21.85 -21.37
CA ASP A 277 9.73 22.05 -20.47
C ASP A 277 10.16 22.62 -19.12
N ILE A 278 11.25 22.14 -18.55
CA ILE A 278 11.84 22.70 -17.31
C ILE A 278 12.28 24.14 -17.51
N LEU A 279 12.97 24.47 -18.60
CA LEU A 279 13.41 25.83 -18.89
C LEU A 279 12.21 26.78 -19.07
N ASN A 280 11.13 26.33 -19.71
CA ASN A 280 9.91 27.10 -19.88
C ASN A 280 9.22 27.39 -18.53
N GLU A 281 9.16 26.42 -17.61
CA GLU A 281 8.59 26.63 -16.28
C GLU A 281 9.48 27.57 -15.43
N ILE A 282 10.81 27.46 -15.51
CA ILE A 282 11.73 28.40 -14.86
C ILE A 282 11.51 29.84 -15.35
N ASP A 283 11.38 30.05 -16.65
CA ASP A 283 11.13 31.37 -17.25
C ASP A 283 9.78 31.97 -16.78
N LYS A 284 8.75 31.13 -16.70
CA LYS A 284 7.43 31.50 -16.19
C LYS A 284 7.51 31.95 -14.71
N MET A 285 8.12 31.15 -13.84
CA MET A 285 8.29 31.47 -12.41
C MET A 285 9.12 32.74 -12.21
N SER A 286 10.17 32.94 -13.03
CA SER A 286 11.01 34.11 -12.95
C SER A 286 10.25 35.40 -13.32
N LYS A 287 9.32 35.32 -14.27
CA LYS A 287 8.45 36.46 -14.65
C LYS A 287 7.41 36.78 -13.60
N GLU A 288 6.79 35.75 -12.99
CA GLU A 288 5.81 35.93 -11.89
C GLU A 288 6.46 36.60 -10.65
N ASN A 289 7.70 36.24 -10.30
CA ASN A 289 8.45 36.82 -9.20
C ASN A 289 8.95 38.27 -9.48
N THR A 290 8.92 38.73 -10.72
CA THR A 290 9.34 40.10 -11.08
C THR A 290 8.20 41.11 -10.93
N TYR A 291 6.95 40.62 -10.79
CA TYR A 291 5.74 41.46 -10.67
C TYR A 291 5.12 41.43 -9.25
N ALA A 292 5.74 40.73 -8.29
CA ALA A 292 5.38 40.68 -6.87
C ALA A 292 6.34 41.51 -6.05
#